data_998767a3a33607e788ee9592ff41d6b7
#
_entry.id   998767a3a33607e788ee9592ff41d6b7
#
_cell.length_a   1.000
_cell.length_b   1.000
_cell.length_c   1.000
_cell.angle_alpha   90.00
_cell.angle_beta   90.00
_cell.angle_gamma   90.00
#
_symmetry.space_group_name_H-M   'P 1'
#
loop_
_entity.id
_entity.type
_entity.pdbx_description
1 polymer ?
#
loop_
_entity_poly.entity_id
_entity_poly.type
_entity_poly.pdbx_seq_one_letter_code
_entity_poly.pdbx_strand_id
1 'polypeptide(L)'
;MKAMIWRLSTFYVVSMAIILCLVPWQTAAQNSDLTESPFVLVFSEMGIPFAADIMNFVVLVAALSGANASLYAATRLMHALGADKMAPSVAARTTSRGVPMAALLISFTGVVVATVMAVAKIGNIFALLMALVTLCILIVWIMILLTYQAYKKDQGNASSFTVLGGRLTAGLALVGVVGTLVALFMLDGSGVQESIMVGVVFFVLISAGYVVASRRLGGFKRPDLDAMHEAEELQARSAES
;
A
#
# COMPACT_ATOMS: atom_id res chain seq x y z
N MET A 1 1.30 23.20 3.29
CA MET A 1 0.96 22.03 4.08
C MET A 1 -0.40 22.16 4.80
N LYS A 2 -0.65 23.18 5.64
CA LYS A 2 -1.94 23.36 6.36
C LYS A 2 -3.18 23.37 5.45
N ALA A 3 -3.15 24.10 4.31
CA ALA A 3 -4.26 24.15 3.36
C ALA A 3 -4.60 22.79 2.72
N MET A 4 -3.61 21.94 2.48
CA MET A 4 -3.80 20.59 1.94
C MET A 4 -4.48 19.68 2.98
N ILE A 5 -4.05 19.74 4.24
CA ILE A 5 -4.66 18.97 5.34
C ILE A 5 -6.12 19.39 5.52
N TRP A 6 -6.41 20.70 5.56
CA TRP A 6 -7.78 21.21 5.69
C TRP A 6 -8.68 20.76 4.54
N ARG A 7 -8.22 20.89 3.30
CA ARG A 7 -9.00 20.44 2.14
C ARG A 7 -9.31 18.95 2.22
N LEU A 8 -8.30 18.10 2.42
CA LEU A 8 -8.49 16.66 2.51
C LEU A 8 -9.45 16.30 3.65
N SER A 9 -9.20 16.79 4.87
CA SER A 9 -10.04 16.48 6.02
C SER A 9 -11.49 16.93 5.79
N THR A 10 -11.71 18.14 5.29
CA THR A 10 -13.08 18.64 5.04
C THR A 10 -13.79 17.79 4.00
N PHE A 11 -13.17 17.51 2.85
CA PHE A 11 -13.83 16.72 1.81
C PHE A 11 -14.12 15.28 2.28
N TYR A 12 -13.18 14.62 2.97
CA TYR A 12 -13.42 13.26 3.46
C TYR A 12 -14.50 13.22 4.55
N VAL A 13 -14.41 14.10 5.55
CA VAL A 13 -15.38 14.11 6.65
C VAL A 13 -16.78 14.47 6.16
N VAL A 14 -16.91 15.49 5.32
CA VAL A 14 -18.22 15.92 4.78
C VAL A 14 -18.82 14.85 3.87
N SER A 15 -18.03 14.26 2.96
CA SER A 15 -18.51 13.18 2.08
C SER A 15 -18.99 11.97 2.89
N MET A 16 -18.21 11.56 3.89
CA MET A 16 -18.57 10.42 4.73
C MET A 16 -19.81 10.71 5.57
N ALA A 17 -19.92 11.92 6.14
CA ALA A 17 -21.11 12.33 6.89
C ALA A 17 -22.37 12.31 6.02
N ILE A 18 -22.30 12.81 4.79
CA ILE A 18 -23.42 12.80 3.84
C ILE A 18 -23.84 11.36 3.53
N ILE A 19 -22.91 10.47 3.23
CA ILE A 19 -23.22 9.06 2.93
C ILE A 19 -23.88 8.39 4.14
N LEU A 20 -23.33 8.56 5.34
CA LEU A 20 -23.88 7.96 6.56
C LEU A 20 -25.27 8.49 6.92
N CYS A 21 -25.60 9.74 6.55
CA CYS A 21 -26.93 10.32 6.75
C CYS A 21 -27.97 9.82 5.73
N LEU A 22 -27.53 9.49 4.50
CA LEU A 22 -28.43 9.14 3.41
C LEU A 22 -28.59 7.63 3.20
N VAL A 23 -27.55 6.85 3.48
CA VAL A 23 -27.54 5.39 3.27
C VAL A 23 -27.53 4.68 4.62
N PRO A 24 -28.53 3.82 4.93
CA PRO A 24 -28.50 2.97 6.12
C PRO A 24 -27.25 2.08 6.10
N TRP A 25 -26.53 2.01 7.21
CA TRP A 25 -25.28 1.24 7.30
C TRP A 25 -25.48 -0.25 6.99
N GLN A 26 -26.67 -0.79 7.26
CA GLN A 26 -27.01 -2.18 6.93
C GLN A 26 -27.00 -2.43 5.42
N THR A 27 -27.55 -1.50 4.64
CA THR A 27 -27.57 -1.57 3.18
C THR A 27 -26.15 -1.48 2.61
N ALA A 28 -25.35 -0.57 3.16
CA ALA A 28 -23.94 -0.43 2.76
C ALA A 28 -23.08 -1.67 3.10
N ALA A 29 -23.38 -2.34 4.24
CA ALA A 29 -22.65 -3.54 4.66
C ALA A 29 -23.05 -4.81 3.91
N GLN A 30 -24.27 -4.90 3.42
CA GLN A 30 -24.78 -6.06 2.66
C GLN A 30 -24.34 -6.02 1.19
N ASN A 31 -24.14 -4.82 0.64
CA ASN A 31 -23.69 -4.63 -0.74
C ASN A 31 -22.14 -4.69 -0.79
N SER A 32 -21.57 -5.86 -0.50
CA SER A 32 -20.13 -6.11 -0.65
C SER A 32 -19.68 -6.26 -2.12
N ASP A 33 -20.61 -6.25 -3.06
CA ASP A 33 -20.31 -6.25 -4.49
C ASP A 33 -20.01 -4.83 -4.98
N LEU A 34 -18.90 -4.70 -5.71
CA LEU A 34 -18.45 -3.44 -6.35
C LEU A 34 -19.44 -2.82 -7.33
N THR A 35 -20.54 -3.51 -7.65
CA THR A 35 -21.55 -3.08 -8.61
C THR A 35 -22.36 -1.89 -8.13
N GLU A 36 -22.38 -1.63 -6.80
CA GLU A 36 -23.16 -0.53 -6.22
C GLU A 36 -22.32 0.27 -5.23
N SER A 37 -21.49 1.18 -5.76
CA SER A 37 -20.79 2.16 -4.92
C SER A 37 -21.81 2.96 -4.08
N PRO A 38 -21.55 3.20 -2.77
CA PRO A 38 -22.43 4.03 -1.93
C PRO A 38 -22.70 5.42 -2.53
N PHE A 39 -21.75 5.95 -3.29
CA PHE A 39 -21.94 7.21 -4.03
C PHE A 39 -23.00 7.08 -5.14
N VAL A 40 -22.99 5.96 -5.88
CA VAL A 40 -23.97 5.71 -6.94
C VAL A 40 -25.35 5.49 -6.35
N LEU A 41 -25.46 4.77 -5.23
CA LEU A 41 -26.73 4.55 -4.52
C LEU A 41 -27.39 5.87 -4.10
N VAL A 42 -26.64 6.81 -3.54
CA VAL A 42 -27.17 8.13 -3.16
C VAL A 42 -27.78 8.84 -4.37
N PHE A 43 -27.12 8.80 -5.53
CA PHE A 43 -27.62 9.47 -6.73
C PHE A 43 -28.80 8.72 -7.40
N SER A 44 -28.87 7.40 -7.27
CA SER A 44 -30.02 6.63 -7.74
C SER A 44 -31.30 6.93 -6.95
N GLU A 45 -31.18 7.14 -5.63
CA GLU A 45 -32.28 7.49 -4.73
C GLU A 45 -32.83 8.91 -4.96
N MET A 46 -32.00 9.81 -5.50
CA MET A 46 -32.42 11.20 -5.78
C MET A 46 -33.44 11.35 -6.91
N GLY A 47 -33.70 10.28 -7.70
CA GLY A 47 -34.66 10.31 -8.80
C GLY A 47 -34.29 11.23 -9.96
N ILE A 48 -33.04 11.70 -10.04
CA ILE A 48 -32.53 12.53 -11.13
C ILE A 48 -32.13 11.63 -12.31
N PRO A 49 -32.72 11.77 -13.50
CA PRO A 49 -32.36 10.97 -14.65
C PRO A 49 -30.86 11.05 -14.95
N PHE A 50 -30.23 9.92 -15.23
CA PHE A 50 -28.81 9.77 -15.56
C PHE A 50 -27.80 10.17 -14.46
N ALA A 51 -28.24 10.60 -13.27
CA ALA A 51 -27.32 11.02 -12.21
C ALA A 51 -26.45 9.84 -11.71
N ALA A 52 -27.04 8.66 -11.58
CA ALA A 52 -26.31 7.43 -11.21
C ALA A 52 -25.28 7.04 -12.27
N ASP A 53 -25.61 7.14 -13.56
CA ASP A 53 -24.71 6.82 -14.66
C ASP A 53 -23.51 7.78 -14.72
N ILE A 54 -23.77 9.08 -14.55
CA ILE A 54 -22.70 10.09 -14.47
C ILE A 54 -21.79 9.80 -13.27
N MET A 55 -22.37 9.49 -12.12
CA MET A 55 -21.58 9.18 -10.93
C MET A 55 -20.75 7.91 -11.09
N ASN A 56 -21.32 6.87 -11.70
CA ASN A 56 -20.60 5.63 -12.02
C ASN A 56 -19.43 5.90 -12.97
N PHE A 57 -19.61 6.74 -13.97
CA PHE A 57 -18.51 7.18 -14.85
C PHE A 57 -17.42 7.93 -14.09
N VAL A 58 -17.78 8.83 -13.17
CA VAL A 58 -16.82 9.55 -12.32
C VAL A 58 -16.01 8.58 -11.44
N VAL A 59 -16.69 7.62 -10.81
CA VAL A 59 -16.05 6.58 -10.00
C VAL A 59 -15.09 5.73 -10.83
N LEU A 60 -15.48 5.36 -12.04
CA LEU A 60 -14.64 4.61 -12.98
C LEU A 60 -13.37 5.38 -13.35
N VAL A 61 -13.50 6.66 -13.70
CA VAL A 61 -12.35 7.51 -14.05
C VAL A 61 -11.43 7.70 -12.85
N ALA A 62 -11.99 7.89 -11.65
CA ALA A 62 -11.22 8.00 -10.41
C ALA A 62 -10.46 6.71 -10.11
N ALA A 63 -11.10 5.55 -10.25
CA ALA A 63 -10.48 4.24 -10.06
C ALA A 63 -9.32 3.99 -11.04
N LEU A 64 -9.52 4.30 -12.33
CA LEU A 64 -8.49 4.19 -13.36
C LEU A 64 -7.30 5.12 -13.08
N SER A 65 -7.57 6.34 -12.64
CA SER A 65 -6.53 7.30 -12.24
C SER A 65 -5.72 6.78 -11.05
N GLY A 66 -6.39 6.26 -10.02
CA GLY A 66 -5.74 5.64 -8.86
C GLY A 66 -4.91 4.41 -9.23
N ALA A 67 -5.43 3.54 -10.09
CA ALA A 67 -4.72 2.37 -10.58
C ALA A 67 -3.45 2.76 -11.36
N ASN A 68 -3.53 3.78 -12.23
CA ASN A 68 -2.37 4.29 -12.97
C ASN A 68 -1.30 4.86 -12.04
N ALA A 69 -1.69 5.66 -11.03
CA ALA A 69 -0.76 6.20 -10.04
C ALA A 69 -0.07 5.11 -9.23
N SER A 70 -0.82 4.08 -8.82
CA SER A 70 -0.29 2.94 -8.07
C SER A 70 0.66 2.09 -8.91
N LEU A 71 0.33 1.85 -10.18
CA LEU A 71 1.20 1.13 -11.13
C LEU A 71 2.51 1.88 -11.37
N TYR A 72 2.43 3.20 -11.52
CA TYR A 72 3.62 4.05 -11.65
C TYR A 72 4.52 3.96 -10.41
N ALA A 73 3.94 4.07 -9.21
CA ALA A 73 4.70 3.97 -7.96
C ALA A 73 5.34 2.58 -7.79
N ALA A 74 4.59 1.50 -8.07
CA ALA A 74 5.09 0.13 -8.01
C ALA A 74 6.24 -0.11 -9.01
N THR A 75 6.11 0.41 -10.24
CA THR A 75 7.15 0.32 -11.27
C THR A 75 8.45 1.02 -10.83
N ARG A 76 8.35 2.21 -10.26
CA ARG A 76 9.51 2.94 -9.77
C ARG A 76 10.18 2.24 -8.59
N LEU A 77 9.39 1.71 -7.66
CA LEU A 77 9.91 0.95 -6.51
C LEU A 77 10.62 -0.32 -6.99
N MET A 78 10.01 -1.06 -7.92
CA MET A 78 10.62 -2.27 -8.48
C MET A 78 11.94 -1.95 -9.21
N HIS A 79 11.99 -0.84 -9.95
CA HIS A 79 13.19 -0.39 -10.61
C HIS A 79 14.30 -0.02 -9.60
N ALA A 80 13.98 0.73 -8.56
CA ALA A 80 14.92 1.08 -7.50
C ALA A 80 15.47 -0.17 -6.80
N LEU A 81 14.61 -1.12 -6.41
CA LEU A 81 15.04 -2.39 -5.85
C LEU A 81 15.96 -3.18 -6.79
N GLY A 82 15.71 -3.12 -8.10
CA GLY A 82 16.58 -3.72 -9.10
C GLY A 82 17.95 -3.03 -9.18
N ALA A 83 18.00 -1.70 -9.11
CA ALA A 83 19.23 -0.91 -9.09
C ALA A 83 20.07 -1.19 -7.84
N ASP A 84 19.40 -1.32 -6.68
CA ASP A 84 20.03 -1.65 -5.40
C ASP A 84 20.39 -3.14 -5.26
N LYS A 85 20.23 -3.93 -6.34
CA LYS A 85 20.47 -5.39 -6.35
C LYS A 85 19.63 -6.18 -5.33
N MET A 86 18.53 -5.62 -4.87
CA MET A 86 17.55 -6.26 -3.98
C MET A 86 16.42 -6.97 -4.76
N ALA A 87 16.33 -6.76 -6.08
CA ALA A 87 15.43 -7.44 -7.00
C ALA A 87 16.23 -7.92 -8.23
N PRO A 88 15.64 -8.76 -9.12
CA PRO A 88 16.32 -9.19 -10.33
C PRO A 88 16.87 -8.02 -11.15
N SER A 89 18.11 -8.13 -11.59
CA SER A 89 18.82 -7.07 -12.33
C SER A 89 18.13 -6.63 -13.64
N VAL A 90 17.22 -7.45 -14.15
CA VAL A 90 16.39 -7.10 -15.30
C VAL A 90 15.49 -5.91 -15.00
N ALA A 91 15.01 -5.76 -13.74
CA ALA A 91 14.18 -4.64 -13.32
C ALA A 91 14.94 -3.29 -13.31
N ALA A 92 16.27 -3.32 -13.18
CA ALA A 92 17.12 -2.14 -13.23
C ALA A 92 17.32 -1.58 -14.65
N ARG A 93 16.98 -2.37 -15.70
CA ARG A 93 17.22 -1.96 -17.08
C ARG A 93 16.18 -0.95 -17.53
N THR A 94 16.67 0.14 -18.13
CA THR A 94 15.84 1.16 -18.77
C THR A 94 15.98 1.10 -20.28
N THR A 95 14.95 1.51 -21.00
CA THR A 95 15.01 1.72 -22.45
C THR A 95 15.81 2.98 -22.79
N SER A 96 16.13 3.20 -24.07
CA SER A 96 16.77 4.43 -24.56
C SER A 96 16.01 5.71 -24.21
N ARG A 97 14.72 5.61 -23.87
CA ARG A 97 13.87 6.72 -23.41
C ARG A 97 13.81 6.85 -21.88
N GLY A 98 14.62 6.11 -21.13
CA GLY A 98 14.64 6.13 -19.66
C GLY A 98 13.48 5.40 -18.99
N VAL A 99 12.65 4.64 -19.71
CA VAL A 99 11.51 3.92 -19.15
C VAL A 99 11.94 2.52 -18.69
N PRO A 100 11.68 2.11 -17.44
CA PRO A 100 11.99 0.78 -16.92
C PRO A 100 10.92 -0.24 -17.35
N MET A 101 10.94 -0.64 -18.62
CA MET A 101 9.91 -1.53 -19.21
C MET A 101 9.80 -2.88 -18.50
N ALA A 102 10.92 -3.47 -18.06
CA ALA A 102 10.89 -4.75 -17.36
C ALA A 102 10.21 -4.61 -15.99
N ALA A 103 10.50 -3.56 -15.23
CA ALA A 103 9.84 -3.28 -13.98
C ALA A 103 8.34 -3.00 -14.17
N LEU A 104 7.96 -2.29 -15.23
CA LEU A 104 6.56 -2.04 -15.59
C LEU A 104 5.83 -3.35 -15.92
N LEU A 105 6.41 -4.22 -16.73
CA LEU A 105 5.79 -5.51 -17.08
C LEU A 105 5.62 -6.41 -15.87
N ILE A 106 6.61 -6.48 -14.97
CA ILE A 106 6.53 -7.24 -13.72
C ILE A 106 5.37 -6.71 -12.87
N SER A 107 5.29 -5.39 -12.67
CA SER A 107 4.20 -4.78 -11.89
C SER A 107 2.83 -4.95 -12.55
N PHE A 108 2.77 -4.85 -13.87
CA PHE A 108 1.54 -5.01 -14.64
C PHE A 108 1.01 -6.45 -14.64
N THR A 109 1.90 -7.45 -14.51
CA THR A 109 1.48 -8.87 -14.43
C THR A 109 0.50 -9.10 -13.28
N GLY A 110 0.71 -8.45 -12.13
CA GLY A 110 -0.23 -8.53 -11.00
C GLY A 110 -1.63 -8.00 -11.35
N VAL A 111 -1.71 -6.91 -12.10
CA VAL A 111 -2.98 -6.35 -12.57
C VAL A 111 -3.68 -7.32 -13.53
N VAL A 112 -2.94 -7.90 -14.47
CA VAL A 112 -3.47 -8.88 -15.43
C VAL A 112 -4.00 -10.11 -14.69
N VAL A 113 -3.24 -10.67 -13.75
CA VAL A 113 -3.67 -11.84 -12.96
C VAL A 113 -4.96 -11.53 -12.19
N ALA A 114 -5.02 -10.40 -11.49
CA ALA A 114 -6.21 -9.96 -10.76
C ALA A 114 -7.43 -9.80 -11.68
N THR A 115 -7.23 -9.22 -12.87
CA THR A 115 -8.29 -9.05 -13.87
C THR A 115 -8.79 -10.39 -14.40
N VAL A 116 -7.90 -11.31 -14.73
CA VAL A 116 -8.27 -12.66 -15.21
C VAL A 116 -9.06 -13.40 -14.13
N MET A 117 -8.64 -13.36 -12.88
CA MET A 117 -9.36 -13.97 -11.76
C MET A 117 -10.76 -13.35 -11.57
N ALA A 118 -10.88 -12.04 -11.70
CA ALA A 118 -12.15 -11.33 -11.61
C ALA A 118 -13.11 -11.74 -12.73
N VAL A 119 -12.64 -11.80 -13.97
CA VAL A 119 -13.45 -12.23 -15.13
C VAL A 119 -13.85 -13.71 -15.01
N ALA A 120 -12.95 -14.55 -14.50
CA ALA A 120 -13.23 -15.97 -14.26
C ALA A 120 -14.15 -16.21 -13.05
N LYS A 121 -14.58 -15.16 -12.34
CA LYS A 121 -15.43 -15.23 -11.14
C LYS A 121 -14.90 -16.18 -10.06
N ILE A 122 -13.58 -16.21 -9.88
CA ILE A 122 -12.89 -17.05 -8.88
C ILE A 122 -12.97 -16.35 -7.52
N GLY A 123 -14.00 -16.66 -6.73
CA GLY A 123 -14.19 -16.08 -5.41
C GLY A 123 -14.47 -14.56 -5.42
N ASN A 124 -14.43 -13.95 -4.25
CA ASN A 124 -14.52 -12.49 -4.11
C ASN A 124 -13.13 -11.85 -4.23
N ILE A 125 -12.69 -11.59 -5.47
CA ILE A 125 -11.34 -11.01 -5.76
C ILE A 125 -11.15 -9.66 -5.10
N PHE A 126 -12.21 -8.86 -4.98
CA PHE A 126 -12.11 -7.55 -4.33
C PHE A 126 -11.76 -7.69 -2.85
N ALA A 127 -12.48 -8.54 -2.12
CA ALA A 127 -12.21 -8.80 -0.71
C ALA A 127 -10.79 -9.37 -0.51
N LEU A 128 -10.36 -10.29 -1.37
CA LEU A 128 -9.04 -10.87 -1.36
C LEU A 128 -7.94 -9.82 -1.57
N LEU A 129 -8.08 -8.93 -2.56
CA LEU A 129 -7.12 -7.88 -2.83
C LEU A 129 -7.08 -6.85 -1.69
N MET A 130 -8.23 -6.49 -1.12
CA MET A 130 -8.31 -5.59 0.04
C MET A 130 -7.62 -6.18 1.27
N ALA A 131 -7.82 -7.48 1.54
CA ALA A 131 -7.13 -8.15 2.64
C ALA A 131 -5.61 -8.21 2.43
N LEU A 132 -5.16 -8.48 1.19
CA LEU A 132 -3.74 -8.46 0.81
C LEU A 132 -3.11 -7.08 1.05
N VAL A 133 -3.75 -6.01 0.57
CA VAL A 133 -3.27 -4.64 0.77
C VAL A 133 -3.22 -4.29 2.25
N THR A 134 -4.26 -4.64 3.01
CA THR A 134 -4.31 -4.40 4.46
C THR A 134 -3.18 -5.10 5.18
N LEU A 135 -2.94 -6.39 4.87
CA LEU A 135 -1.84 -7.16 5.45
C LEU A 135 -0.47 -6.52 5.15
N CYS A 136 -0.23 -6.15 3.89
CA CYS A 136 1.02 -5.50 3.48
C CYS A 136 1.25 -4.18 4.24
N ILE A 137 0.22 -3.35 4.37
CA ILE A 137 0.29 -2.08 5.10
C ILE A 137 0.60 -2.31 6.58
N LEU A 138 -0.08 -3.26 7.24
CA LEU A 138 0.18 -3.59 8.64
C LEU A 138 1.61 -4.08 8.86
N ILE A 139 2.13 -4.94 7.98
CA ILE A 139 3.52 -5.42 8.05
C ILE A 139 4.50 -4.25 7.90
N VAL A 140 4.29 -3.36 6.94
CA VAL A 140 5.14 -2.16 6.75
C VAL A 140 5.12 -1.28 8.00
N TRP A 141 3.96 -1.04 8.61
CA TRP A 141 3.84 -0.26 9.84
C TRP A 141 4.55 -0.92 11.02
N ILE A 142 4.43 -2.25 11.18
CA ILE A 142 5.18 -3.00 12.19
C ILE A 142 6.69 -2.80 11.98
N MET A 143 7.17 -2.96 10.74
CA MET A 143 8.58 -2.77 10.40
C MET A 143 9.08 -1.35 10.73
N ILE A 144 8.30 -0.32 10.37
CA ILE A 144 8.62 1.09 10.68
C ILE A 144 8.70 1.30 12.20
N LEU A 145 7.73 0.81 12.96
CA LEU A 145 7.70 0.97 14.41
C LEU A 145 8.84 0.22 15.10
N LEU A 146 9.18 -0.97 14.65
CA LEU A 146 10.33 -1.73 15.17
C LEU A 146 11.64 -1.03 14.85
N THR A 147 11.82 -0.53 13.64
CA THR A 147 13.00 0.25 13.23
C THR A 147 13.15 1.52 14.07
N TYR A 148 12.05 2.24 14.30
CA TYR A 148 12.07 3.41 15.17
C TYR A 148 12.49 3.07 16.61
N GLN A 149 11.98 1.96 17.16
CA GLN A 149 12.37 1.51 18.50
C GLN A 149 13.84 1.12 18.59
N ALA A 150 14.36 0.42 17.58
CA ALA A 150 15.77 0.06 17.48
C ALA A 150 16.67 1.31 17.39
N TYR A 151 16.31 2.25 16.51
CA TYR A 151 17.03 3.52 16.35
C TYR A 151 17.11 4.33 17.66
N LYS A 152 15.97 4.44 18.37
CA LYS A 152 15.94 5.15 19.67
C LYS A 152 16.70 4.42 20.78
N LYS A 153 16.87 3.11 20.68
CA LYS A 153 17.68 2.34 21.63
C LYS A 153 19.18 2.64 21.43
N ASP A 154 19.60 2.77 20.18
CA ASP A 154 21.01 2.95 19.81
C ASP A 154 21.48 4.40 20.01
N GLN A 155 20.71 5.38 19.55
CA GLN A 155 21.08 6.80 19.60
C GLN A 155 20.59 7.56 20.84
N GLY A 156 19.81 6.97 21.72
CA GLY A 156 19.31 7.59 22.95
C GLY A 156 18.57 8.90 22.71
N ASN A 157 18.91 9.94 23.52
CA ASN A 157 18.31 11.28 23.42
C ASN A 157 19.06 12.24 22.48
N ALA A 158 20.10 11.78 21.80
CA ALA A 158 20.92 12.63 20.91
C ALA A 158 20.23 12.97 19.57
N SER A 159 19.16 12.24 19.18
CA SER A 159 18.46 12.51 17.94
C SER A 159 17.54 13.74 18.04
N SER A 160 17.65 14.67 17.10
CA SER A 160 16.79 15.86 16.99
C SER A 160 15.33 15.54 16.65
N PHE A 161 15.04 14.32 16.17
CA PHE A 161 13.70 13.87 15.85
C PHE A 161 13.07 13.12 17.03
N THR A 162 12.05 13.72 17.63
CA THR A 162 11.27 13.10 18.72
C THR A 162 9.79 13.11 18.36
N VAL A 163 9.18 11.92 18.38
CA VAL A 163 7.71 11.80 18.34
C VAL A 163 7.14 12.18 19.69
N LEU A 164 6.00 12.85 19.73
CA LEU A 164 5.29 13.19 20.97
C LEU A 164 5.04 11.93 21.80
N GLY A 165 5.62 11.83 23.02
CA GLY A 165 5.57 10.64 23.85
C GLY A 165 6.68 9.60 23.59
N GLY A 166 7.57 9.80 22.61
CA GLY A 166 8.77 9.01 22.40
C GLY A 166 8.55 7.52 22.19
N ARG A 167 9.33 6.68 22.90
CA ARG A 167 9.27 5.22 22.80
C ARG A 167 7.95 4.61 23.28
N LEU A 168 7.27 5.26 24.21
CA LEU A 168 6.03 4.74 24.80
C LEU A 168 4.88 4.80 23.80
N THR A 169 4.71 5.91 23.08
CA THR A 169 3.70 6.03 22.02
C THR A 169 3.98 5.09 20.86
N ALA A 170 5.23 4.91 20.45
CA ALA A 170 5.59 3.93 19.43
C ALA A 170 5.34 2.48 19.88
N GLY A 171 5.55 2.19 21.18
CA GLY A 171 5.21 0.89 21.76
C GLY A 171 3.70 0.63 21.78
N LEU A 172 2.91 1.61 22.21
CA LEU A 172 1.44 1.52 22.18
C LEU A 172 0.91 1.38 20.75
N ALA A 173 1.47 2.12 19.80
CA ALA A 173 1.12 1.98 18.39
C ALA A 173 1.44 0.57 17.86
N LEU A 174 2.59 -0.01 18.24
CA LEU A 174 2.95 -1.37 17.85
C LEU A 174 1.95 -2.39 18.42
N VAL A 175 1.58 -2.27 19.70
CA VAL A 175 0.56 -3.12 20.31
C VAL A 175 -0.79 -2.96 19.60
N GLY A 176 -1.18 -1.75 19.23
CA GLY A 176 -2.40 -1.49 18.48
C GLY A 176 -2.39 -2.15 17.10
N VAL A 177 -1.31 -2.03 16.34
CA VAL A 177 -1.18 -2.62 14.99
C VAL A 177 -1.16 -4.15 15.07
N VAL A 178 -0.42 -4.74 16.02
CA VAL A 178 -0.41 -6.18 16.24
C VAL A 178 -1.78 -6.66 16.73
N GLY A 179 -2.43 -5.91 17.62
CA GLY A 179 -3.79 -6.19 18.07
C GLY A 179 -4.80 -6.19 16.93
N THR A 180 -4.70 -5.24 16.01
CA THR A 180 -5.53 -5.22 14.79
C THR A 180 -5.29 -6.46 13.92
N LEU A 181 -4.04 -6.88 13.75
CA LEU A 181 -3.71 -8.09 13.00
C LEU A 181 -4.34 -9.33 13.66
N VAL A 182 -4.23 -9.46 14.98
CA VAL A 182 -4.83 -10.57 15.74
C VAL A 182 -6.35 -10.52 15.68
N ALA A 183 -6.95 -9.34 15.82
CA ALA A 183 -8.40 -9.16 15.72
C ALA A 183 -8.93 -9.58 14.34
N LEU A 184 -8.23 -9.24 13.25
CA LEU A 184 -8.59 -9.68 11.90
C LEU A 184 -8.57 -11.22 11.76
N PHE A 185 -7.67 -11.90 12.46
CA PHE A 185 -7.64 -13.37 12.50
C PHE A 185 -8.76 -13.99 13.33
N MET A 186 -9.21 -13.27 14.38
CA MET A 186 -10.24 -13.77 15.33
C MET A 186 -11.67 -13.42 14.92
N LEU A 187 -11.86 -12.49 14.01
CA LEU A 187 -13.18 -12.13 13.50
C LEU A 187 -13.70 -13.26 12.60
N ASP A 188 -14.53 -14.11 13.18
CA ASP A 188 -15.32 -15.12 12.48
C ASP A 188 -16.38 -14.42 11.62
N GLY A 189 -16.07 -14.13 10.38
CA GLY A 189 -17.03 -13.51 9.46
C GLY A 189 -16.59 -13.64 8.00
N SER A 190 -17.36 -14.41 7.26
CA SER A 190 -17.57 -14.33 5.80
C SER A 190 -16.37 -13.86 4.95
N GLY A 191 -15.44 -14.75 4.68
CA GLY A 191 -14.42 -14.54 3.63
C GLY A 191 -13.20 -13.71 4.02
N VAL A 192 -13.21 -12.99 5.16
CA VAL A 192 -12.06 -12.20 5.64
C VAL A 192 -10.93 -13.12 6.09
N GLN A 193 -11.24 -14.17 6.83
CA GLN A 193 -10.24 -15.13 7.32
C GLN A 193 -9.58 -15.91 6.18
N GLU A 194 -10.36 -16.35 5.18
CA GLU A 194 -9.83 -16.98 3.98
C GLU A 194 -8.91 -16.04 3.20
N SER A 195 -9.32 -14.78 3.04
CA SER A 195 -8.55 -13.76 2.36
C SER A 195 -7.23 -13.43 3.07
N ILE A 196 -7.22 -13.40 4.42
CA ILE A 196 -6.01 -13.20 5.22
C ILE A 196 -5.08 -14.42 5.09
N MET A 197 -5.61 -15.64 5.14
CA MET A 197 -4.81 -16.86 4.93
C MET A 197 -4.10 -16.83 3.58
N VAL A 198 -4.81 -16.46 2.51
CA VAL A 198 -4.21 -16.29 1.17
C VAL A 198 -3.13 -15.20 1.20
N GLY A 199 -3.35 -14.10 1.90
CA GLY A 199 -2.37 -13.04 2.09
C GLY A 199 -1.09 -13.50 2.80
N VAL A 200 -1.23 -14.29 3.86
CA VAL A 200 -0.08 -14.89 4.58
C VAL A 200 0.67 -15.86 3.69
N VAL A 201 -0.04 -16.74 2.97
CA VAL A 201 0.58 -17.68 2.00
C VAL A 201 1.35 -16.90 0.93
N PHE A 202 0.76 -15.84 0.38
CA PHE A 202 1.41 -14.96 -0.60
C PHE A 202 2.69 -14.33 -0.03
N PHE A 203 2.64 -13.81 1.20
CA PHE A 203 3.82 -13.24 1.86
C PHE A 203 4.92 -14.27 2.10
N VAL A 204 4.56 -15.46 2.54
CA VAL A 204 5.50 -16.58 2.72
C VAL A 204 6.13 -17.00 1.39
N LEU A 205 5.34 -17.08 0.32
CA LEU A 205 5.84 -17.40 -1.02
C LEU A 205 6.84 -16.36 -1.54
N ILE A 206 6.52 -15.05 -1.38
CA ILE A 206 7.45 -13.98 -1.76
C ILE A 206 8.72 -14.05 -0.93
N SER A 207 8.61 -14.24 0.38
CA SER A 207 9.76 -14.33 1.28
C SER A 207 10.64 -15.54 0.94
N ALA A 208 10.03 -16.69 0.69
CA ALA A 208 10.74 -17.90 0.25
C ALA A 208 11.40 -17.69 -1.13
N GLY A 209 10.68 -17.08 -2.07
CA GLY A 209 11.21 -16.68 -3.38
C GLY A 209 12.42 -15.76 -3.27
N TYR A 210 12.35 -14.77 -2.38
CA TYR A 210 13.48 -13.89 -2.10
C TYR A 210 14.69 -14.64 -1.53
N VAL A 211 14.48 -15.52 -0.55
CA VAL A 211 15.56 -16.34 0.04
C VAL A 211 16.20 -17.25 -0.99
N VAL A 212 15.40 -17.90 -1.84
CA VAL A 212 15.90 -18.77 -2.92
C VAL A 212 16.67 -17.95 -3.97
N ALA A 213 16.13 -16.83 -4.40
CA ALA A 213 16.79 -15.94 -5.35
C ALA A 213 18.09 -15.36 -4.77
N SER A 214 18.10 -14.94 -3.51
CA SER A 214 19.27 -14.47 -2.80
C SER A 214 20.37 -15.52 -2.75
N ARG A 215 20.04 -16.76 -2.43
CA ARG A 215 21.00 -17.87 -2.40
C ARG A 215 21.56 -18.22 -3.79
N ARG A 216 20.71 -18.17 -4.83
CA ARG A 216 21.14 -18.52 -6.21
C ARG A 216 21.95 -17.42 -6.87
N LEU A 217 21.72 -16.16 -6.54
CA LEU A 217 22.38 -14.98 -7.13
C LEU A 217 23.62 -14.53 -6.35
N GLY A 218 24.09 -15.32 -5.38
CA GLY A 218 25.32 -15.02 -4.61
C GLY A 218 25.17 -14.01 -3.49
N GLY A 219 23.96 -13.88 -2.98
CA GLY A 219 23.59 -12.91 -1.94
C GLY A 219 23.38 -11.50 -2.52
N PHE A 220 22.30 -10.85 -2.11
CA PHE A 220 22.17 -9.41 -2.38
C PHE A 220 23.20 -8.68 -1.52
N LYS A 221 24.17 -8.03 -2.17
CA LYS A 221 25.17 -7.25 -1.46
C LYS A 221 24.44 -6.11 -0.76
N ARG A 222 24.53 -6.05 0.56
CA ARG A 222 23.99 -4.90 1.30
C ARG A 222 24.62 -3.63 0.74
N PRO A 223 23.88 -2.53 0.57
CA PRO A 223 24.48 -1.25 0.28
C PRO A 223 25.60 -1.01 1.30
N ASP A 224 26.73 -0.61 0.85
CA ASP A 224 27.83 -0.24 1.73
C ASP A 224 27.46 1.11 2.36
N LEU A 225 26.92 1.04 3.58
CA LEU A 225 26.46 2.23 4.31
C LEU A 225 27.59 3.20 4.55
N ASP A 226 28.82 2.70 4.74
CA ASP A 226 29.99 3.53 4.96
C ASP A 226 30.35 4.31 3.68
N ALA A 227 30.30 3.66 2.52
CA ALA A 227 30.50 4.33 1.23
C ALA A 227 29.38 5.34 0.91
N MET A 228 28.14 5.09 1.34
CA MET A 228 27.04 6.05 1.20
C MET A 228 27.24 7.29 2.07
N HIS A 229 27.65 7.14 3.30
CA HIS A 229 27.95 8.27 4.21
C HIS A 229 29.13 9.09 3.69
N GLU A 230 30.18 8.44 3.19
CA GLU A 230 31.33 9.13 2.61
C GLU A 230 30.97 9.93 1.35
N ALA A 231 30.08 9.38 0.49
CA ALA A 231 29.55 10.08 -0.68
C ALA A 231 28.67 11.29 -0.30
N GLU A 232 27.87 11.16 0.74
CA GLU A 232 27.02 12.23 1.27
C GLU A 232 27.83 13.38 1.88
N GLU A 233 28.90 13.05 2.63
CA GLU A 233 29.82 14.04 3.16
C GLU A 233 30.61 14.77 2.07
N LEU A 234 31.04 14.06 1.01
CA LEU A 234 31.70 14.66 -0.14
C LEU A 234 30.79 15.62 -0.90
N GLN A 235 29.51 15.26 -1.08
CA GLN A 235 28.51 16.13 -1.67
C GLN A 235 28.24 17.38 -0.81
N ALA A 236 28.13 17.23 0.50
CA ALA A 236 27.95 18.37 1.41
C ALA A 236 29.13 19.35 1.34
N ARG A 237 30.37 18.84 1.33
CA ARG A 237 31.58 19.67 1.19
C ARG A 237 31.68 20.38 -0.16
N SER A 238 31.19 19.76 -1.26
CA SER A 238 31.17 20.36 -2.59
C SER A 238 30.11 21.45 -2.74
N ALA A 239 29.07 21.44 -1.90
CA ALA A 239 28.01 22.45 -1.90
C ALA A 239 28.38 23.69 -1.07
N GLU A 240 29.39 23.58 -0.18
CA GLU A 240 29.89 24.68 0.64
C GLU A 240 31.08 25.45 0.02
N SER A 241 31.64 24.91 -1.08
CA SER A 241 32.75 25.53 -1.85
C SER A 241 32.21 26.32 -3.05
#